data_91c05fd66299148bfdd973500bbd02c7
#
_entry.id   91c05fd66299148bfdd973500bbd02c7
#
_cell.length_a   1.000
_cell.length_b   1.000
_cell.length_c   1.000
_cell.angle_alpha   90.00
_cell.angle_beta   90.00
_cell.angle_gamma   90.00
#
_symmetry.space_group_name_H-M   'P 1'
#
loop_
_entity.id
_entity.type
_entity.pdbx_description
1 polymer ?
#
loop_
_entity_poly.entity_id
_entity_poly.type
_entity_poly.pdbx_seq_one_letter_code
_entity_poly.pdbx_strand_id
1 'polypeptide(L)'
;MGSSSEDCKCLGGGFQSPCECYTLEGSIGYTCVVDPECPPSNIVKAGTAFQIVVNWEIHGTVVDLMCGTFGVQAFFEGIGKAADEADYPAAPIPVPLVHPNNPYKQVIDVPGNLLKPGAYNVVVLITFTNAAGNPGPIAGMSDEKLIQIFP
;
A
#
# COMPACT_ATOMS: atom_id res chain seq x y z
N MET A 1 -16.21 -0.05 31.28
CA MET A 1 -16.29 -0.18 30.02
C MET A 1 -15.78 0.96 29.22
N GLY A 2 -14.69 1.09 28.96
CA GLY A 2 -14.10 2.21 28.28
C GLY A 2 -14.59 2.46 26.85
N SER A 3 -15.50 1.70 26.39
CA SER A 3 -15.94 1.86 25.04
C SER A 3 -16.75 3.13 24.88
N SER A 4 -16.16 4.06 24.23
CA SER A 4 -16.79 5.31 23.88
C SER A 4 -16.45 5.62 22.44
N SER A 5 -16.98 6.71 21.92
CA SER A 5 -16.61 7.18 20.60
C SER A 5 -15.12 7.48 20.49
N GLU A 6 -14.45 7.70 21.60
CA GLU A 6 -13.00 7.92 21.61
C GLU A 6 -12.22 6.67 21.24
N ASP A 7 -12.75 5.50 21.60
CA ASP A 7 -12.10 4.23 21.28
C ASP A 7 -12.37 3.79 19.85
N CYS A 8 -13.32 4.44 19.18
CA CYS A 8 -13.75 4.10 17.84
C CYS A 8 -13.31 5.16 16.83
N LYS A 9 -12.09 5.58 16.91
CA LYS A 9 -11.56 6.61 16.01
C LYS A 9 -11.26 6.05 14.65
N CYS A 10 -11.55 6.84 13.63
CA CYS A 10 -11.03 6.56 12.31
C CYS A 10 -9.56 6.92 12.28
N LEU A 11 -8.75 5.95 11.87
CA LEU A 11 -7.30 6.15 11.81
C LEU A 11 -6.94 6.97 10.59
N GLY A 12 -6.08 7.94 10.79
CA GLY A 12 -5.45 8.67 9.71
C GLY A 12 -4.04 8.14 9.51
N GLY A 13 -3.54 8.17 8.29
CA GLY A 13 -2.16 7.83 8.01
C GLY A 13 -1.84 6.34 8.09
N GLY A 14 -2.69 5.50 7.66
CA GLY A 14 -2.51 4.07 7.66
C GLY A 14 -3.75 3.41 7.14
N PHE A 15 -4.18 2.36 7.79
CA PHE A 15 -5.47 1.76 7.48
C PHE A 15 -6.59 2.55 8.13
N GLN A 16 -7.66 2.69 7.37
CA GLN A 16 -8.90 3.25 7.87
C GLN A 16 -9.94 2.16 7.98
N SER A 17 -10.73 2.23 9.02
CA SER A 17 -11.83 1.31 9.26
C SER A 17 -13.06 2.10 9.71
N PRO A 18 -14.25 1.48 9.70
CA PRO A 18 -15.44 2.16 10.20
C PRO A 18 -15.26 2.59 11.65
N CYS A 19 -15.78 3.76 11.99
CA CYS A 19 -15.76 4.27 13.36
C CYS A 19 -16.84 3.60 14.18
N GLU A 20 -16.69 2.32 14.40
CA GLU A 20 -17.55 1.50 15.23
C GLU A 20 -16.72 0.90 16.37
N CYS A 21 -17.39 0.39 17.39
CA CYS A 21 -16.69 -0.13 18.56
C CYS A 21 -16.11 -1.53 18.32
N TYR A 22 -15.37 -1.67 17.24
CA TYR A 22 -14.54 -2.83 16.99
C TYR A 22 -13.10 -2.51 17.31
N THR A 23 -12.37 -3.48 17.78
CA THR A 23 -10.93 -3.32 17.88
C THR A 23 -10.31 -3.82 16.57
N LEU A 24 -10.19 -2.92 15.63
CA LEU A 24 -9.53 -3.16 14.36
C LEU A 24 -8.67 -1.95 14.03
N GLU A 25 -7.38 -2.16 14.06
CA GLU A 25 -6.38 -1.13 13.79
C GLU A 25 -5.36 -1.67 12.81
N GLY A 26 -4.71 -0.80 12.10
CA GLY A 26 -3.66 -1.20 11.20
C GLY A 26 -2.72 -0.06 10.84
N SER A 27 -1.57 -0.42 10.36
CA SER A 27 -0.56 0.52 9.92
C SER A 27 0.19 -0.03 8.72
N ILE A 28 0.67 0.88 7.89
CA ILE A 28 1.62 0.57 6.83
C ILE A 28 2.99 0.99 7.36
N GLY A 29 3.89 0.03 7.52
CA GLY A 29 5.17 0.24 8.18
C GLY A 29 6.08 1.16 7.38
N TYR A 30 6.51 0.73 6.21
CA TYR A 30 7.29 1.56 5.33
C TYR A 30 7.14 1.08 3.89
N THR A 31 7.43 2.00 2.98
CA THR A 31 7.46 1.72 1.55
C THR A 31 8.81 2.20 1.02
N CYS A 32 9.55 1.32 0.40
CA CYS A 32 10.86 1.61 -0.16
C CYS A 32 10.87 1.38 -1.66
N VAL A 33 11.52 2.27 -2.37
CA VAL A 33 11.86 2.07 -3.78
C VAL A 33 13.27 1.49 -3.82
N VAL A 34 13.43 0.36 -4.49
CA VAL A 34 14.70 -0.35 -4.57
C VAL A 34 15.13 -0.45 -6.02
N ASP A 35 16.25 0.19 -6.33
CA ASP A 35 16.93 0.06 -7.61
C ASP A 35 17.93 -1.09 -7.50
N PRO A 36 17.82 -2.16 -8.31
CA PRO A 36 18.74 -3.28 -8.21
C PRO A 36 20.19 -2.95 -8.57
N GLU A 37 20.44 -1.85 -9.25
CA GLU A 37 21.81 -1.46 -9.63
C GLU A 37 22.48 -0.58 -8.58
N CYS A 38 21.72 -0.03 -7.65
CA CYS A 38 22.22 0.94 -6.66
C CYS A 38 21.63 0.64 -5.28
N PRO A 39 22.22 1.15 -4.21
CA PRO A 39 21.56 1.14 -2.91
C PRO A 39 20.16 1.77 -3.03
N PRO A 40 19.23 1.44 -2.12
CA PRO A 40 17.88 1.99 -2.16
C PRO A 40 17.92 3.51 -2.33
N SER A 41 17.23 3.99 -3.34
CA SER A 41 17.25 5.39 -3.73
C SER A 41 15.89 5.79 -4.31
N ASN A 42 15.59 7.08 -4.23
CA ASN A 42 14.42 7.66 -4.87
C ASN A 42 14.74 8.15 -6.30
N ILE A 43 15.90 7.82 -6.82
CA ILE A 43 16.34 8.20 -8.17
C ILE A 43 16.59 6.94 -8.97
N VAL A 44 15.85 6.77 -10.06
CA VAL A 44 15.90 5.57 -10.89
C VAL A 44 16.16 5.97 -12.34
N LYS A 45 17.05 5.25 -13.00
CA LYS A 45 17.32 5.48 -14.42
C LYS A 45 16.18 4.96 -15.28
N ALA A 46 15.77 5.76 -16.26
CA ALA A 46 14.74 5.35 -17.22
C ALA A 46 15.14 4.05 -17.93
N GLY A 47 14.17 3.17 -18.11
CA GLY A 47 14.42 1.86 -18.72
C GLY A 47 14.90 0.79 -17.75
N THR A 48 15.15 1.14 -16.49
CA THR A 48 15.57 0.19 -15.46
C THR A 48 14.35 -0.23 -14.64
N ALA A 49 14.14 -1.53 -14.52
CA ALA A 49 13.12 -2.08 -13.63
C ALA A 49 13.51 -1.81 -12.18
N PHE A 50 12.53 -1.54 -11.34
CA PHE A 50 12.76 -1.33 -9.91
C PHE A 50 11.67 -1.97 -9.09
N GLN A 51 11.84 -2.02 -7.79
CA GLN A 51 10.91 -2.66 -6.88
C GLN A 51 10.37 -1.66 -5.87
N ILE A 52 9.10 -1.85 -5.50
CA ILE A 52 8.50 -1.17 -4.37
C ILE A 52 8.22 -2.23 -3.33
N VAL A 53 8.78 -2.07 -2.15
CA VAL A 53 8.58 -2.98 -1.03
C VAL A 53 7.68 -2.32 -0.02
N VAL A 54 6.57 -2.95 0.30
CA VAL A 54 5.61 -2.42 1.27
C VAL A 54 5.35 -3.43 2.37
N ASN A 55 5.30 -2.95 3.60
CA ASN A 55 4.97 -3.75 4.78
C ASN A 55 3.74 -3.16 5.44
N TRP A 56 2.88 -4.04 5.94
CA TRP A 56 1.73 -3.60 6.73
C TRP A 56 1.37 -4.63 7.77
N GLU A 57 0.57 -4.21 8.73
CA GLU A 57 0.05 -5.09 9.76
C GLU A 57 -1.32 -4.61 10.21
N ILE A 58 -2.12 -5.54 10.69
CA ILE A 58 -3.42 -5.24 11.28
C ILE A 58 -3.50 -5.91 12.65
N HIS A 59 -4.24 -5.29 13.55
CA HIS A 59 -4.43 -5.77 14.92
C HIS A 59 -5.88 -5.57 15.35
N GLY A 60 -6.29 -6.33 16.34
CA GLY A 60 -7.58 -6.16 16.96
C GLY A 60 -8.32 -7.47 17.14
N THR A 61 -9.37 -7.45 17.95
CA THR A 61 -10.16 -8.64 18.23
C THR A 61 -10.92 -9.15 17.02
N VAL A 62 -11.24 -8.26 16.07
CA VAL A 62 -11.96 -8.62 14.86
C VAL A 62 -11.10 -9.40 13.88
N VAL A 63 -9.77 -9.25 13.95
CA VAL A 63 -8.86 -9.87 12.99
C VAL A 63 -9.02 -11.38 12.94
N ASP A 64 -9.19 -12.02 14.07
CA ASP A 64 -9.35 -13.48 14.14
C ASP A 64 -10.63 -13.98 13.47
N LEU A 65 -11.58 -13.09 13.25
CA LEU A 65 -12.85 -13.39 12.59
C LEU A 65 -12.85 -13.00 11.11
N MET A 66 -11.80 -12.36 10.66
CA MET A 66 -11.71 -11.90 9.27
C MET A 66 -11.23 -13.01 8.35
N CYS A 67 -11.86 -13.10 7.20
CA CYS A 67 -11.43 -13.96 6.11
C CYS A 67 -11.45 -13.17 4.82
N GLY A 68 -10.39 -13.27 4.06
CA GLY A 68 -10.33 -12.56 2.78
C GLY A 68 -8.92 -12.33 2.30
N THR A 69 -8.78 -11.33 1.45
CA THR A 69 -7.54 -11.09 0.72
C THR A 69 -7.25 -9.60 0.65
N PHE A 70 -6.02 -9.23 0.97
CA PHE A 70 -5.54 -7.87 0.69
C PHE A 70 -5.27 -7.72 -0.80
N GLY A 71 -5.50 -6.52 -1.31
CA GLY A 71 -5.08 -6.12 -2.65
C GLY A 71 -4.04 -5.02 -2.55
N VAL A 72 -2.92 -5.17 -3.23
CA VAL A 72 -1.80 -4.23 -3.16
C VAL A 72 -1.53 -3.65 -4.54
N GLN A 73 -1.53 -2.32 -4.63
CA GLN A 73 -1.36 -1.63 -5.90
C GLN A 73 -0.63 -0.30 -5.67
N ALA A 74 0.26 0.04 -6.58
CA ALA A 74 0.96 1.33 -6.54
C ALA A 74 0.34 2.30 -7.53
N PHE A 75 0.30 3.57 -7.13
CA PHE A 75 -0.13 4.67 -7.97
C PHE A 75 1.02 5.65 -8.13
N PHE A 76 1.27 6.02 -9.37
CA PHE A 76 2.31 6.99 -9.73
C PHE A 76 1.62 8.23 -10.29
N GLU A 77 1.77 9.33 -9.58
CA GLU A 77 1.21 10.62 -10.01
C GLU A 77 2.35 11.51 -10.50
N GLY A 78 2.31 11.85 -11.77
CA GLY A 78 3.33 12.70 -12.37
C GLY A 78 3.26 14.13 -11.86
N ILE A 79 4.43 14.72 -11.63
CA ILE A 79 4.59 16.10 -11.23
C ILE A 79 5.16 16.87 -12.39
N GLY A 80 4.45 17.90 -12.83
CA GLY A 80 4.87 18.72 -13.96
C GLY A 80 4.37 18.19 -15.30
N LYS A 81 4.77 18.86 -16.38
CA LYS A 81 4.20 18.65 -17.71
C LYS A 81 4.67 17.37 -18.41
N ALA A 82 5.83 16.87 -18.04
CA ALA A 82 6.43 15.75 -18.76
C ALA A 82 6.06 14.39 -18.17
N ALA A 83 5.48 14.36 -16.99
CA ALA A 83 5.18 13.13 -16.28
C ALA A 83 3.71 12.74 -16.46
N ASP A 84 3.47 11.45 -16.58
CA ASP A 84 2.14 10.88 -16.71
C ASP A 84 1.71 10.22 -15.40
N GLU A 85 0.46 9.77 -15.37
CA GLU A 85 -0.04 8.94 -14.28
C GLU A 85 0.02 7.47 -14.69
N ALA A 86 0.26 6.61 -13.74
CA ALA A 86 0.22 5.17 -13.98
C ALA A 86 -0.17 4.43 -12.71
N ASP A 87 -0.91 3.36 -12.88
CA ASP A 87 -1.25 2.42 -11.81
C ASP A 87 -0.54 1.10 -12.12
N TYR A 88 0.08 0.51 -11.12
CA TYR A 88 0.74 -0.76 -11.35
C TYR A 88 0.71 -1.64 -10.09
N PRO A 89 0.36 -2.92 -10.23
CA PRO A 89 -0.16 -3.53 -11.46
C PRO A 89 -1.58 -3.04 -11.79
N ALA A 90 -2.05 -3.32 -12.99
CA ALA A 90 -3.38 -2.91 -13.42
C ALA A 90 -4.49 -3.47 -12.53
N ALA A 91 -4.28 -4.67 -12.00
CA ALA A 91 -5.14 -5.26 -10.98
C ALA A 91 -4.35 -5.42 -9.69
N PRO A 92 -4.94 -5.17 -8.51
CA PRO A 92 -4.22 -5.32 -7.25
C PRO A 92 -3.62 -6.73 -7.07
N ILE A 93 -2.42 -6.78 -6.49
CA ILE A 93 -1.77 -8.05 -6.16
C ILE A 93 -2.50 -8.65 -4.96
N PRO A 94 -3.03 -9.88 -5.06
CA PRO A 94 -3.71 -10.50 -3.94
C PRO A 94 -2.72 -11.04 -2.91
N VAL A 95 -2.97 -10.72 -1.65
CA VAL A 95 -2.22 -11.25 -0.51
C VAL A 95 -3.24 -11.79 0.49
N PRO A 96 -3.36 -13.12 0.64
CA PRO A 96 -4.34 -13.69 1.55
C PRO A 96 -4.09 -13.29 3.00
N LEU A 97 -5.17 -12.99 3.72
CA LEU A 97 -5.09 -12.86 5.17
C LEU A 97 -4.90 -14.25 5.74
N VAL A 98 -3.91 -14.40 6.60
CA VAL A 98 -3.55 -15.69 7.19
C VAL A 98 -3.79 -15.69 8.69
N HIS A 99 -4.05 -16.89 9.21
CA HIS A 99 -4.14 -17.13 10.64
C HIS A 99 -3.11 -18.16 11.06
N PRO A 100 -2.35 -17.90 12.13
CA PRO A 100 -2.36 -16.73 12.96
C PRO A 100 -1.91 -15.47 12.21
N ASN A 101 -2.43 -14.33 12.66
CA ASN A 101 -2.12 -13.04 12.04
C ASN A 101 -0.64 -12.69 12.22
N ASN A 102 -0.01 -12.30 11.13
CA ASN A 102 1.40 -11.90 11.08
C ASN A 102 1.54 -10.58 10.33
N PRO A 103 2.66 -9.88 10.49
CA PRO A 103 2.96 -8.78 9.57
C PRO A 103 3.05 -9.26 8.13
N TYR A 104 2.60 -8.43 7.21
CA TYR A 104 2.57 -8.72 5.78
C TYR A 104 3.61 -7.90 5.04
N LYS A 105 4.08 -8.46 3.95
CA LYS A 105 5.04 -7.80 3.06
C LYS A 105 4.71 -8.16 1.63
N GLN A 106 4.78 -7.19 0.75
CA GLN A 106 4.64 -7.41 -0.68
C GLN A 106 5.68 -6.61 -1.43
N VAL A 107 6.27 -7.22 -2.43
CA VAL A 107 7.16 -6.58 -3.39
C VAL A 107 6.40 -6.38 -4.69
N ILE A 108 6.42 -5.15 -5.20
CA ILE A 108 5.86 -4.82 -6.50
C ILE A 108 7.03 -4.63 -7.45
N ASP A 109 7.14 -5.51 -8.44
CA ASP A 109 8.18 -5.40 -9.47
C ASP A 109 7.67 -4.47 -10.58
N VAL A 110 8.24 -3.28 -10.68
CA VAL A 110 7.84 -2.27 -11.65
C VAL A 110 8.70 -2.40 -12.90
N PRO A 111 8.11 -2.63 -14.07
CA PRO A 111 8.89 -2.75 -15.30
C PRO A 111 9.53 -1.43 -15.68
N GLY A 112 10.71 -1.50 -16.31
CA GLY A 112 11.49 -0.32 -16.64
C GLY A 112 10.86 0.60 -17.68
N ASN A 113 9.87 0.14 -18.40
CA ASN A 113 9.20 0.92 -19.43
C ASN A 113 7.88 1.56 -18.99
N LEU A 114 7.52 1.40 -17.71
CA LEU A 114 6.25 1.92 -17.22
C LEU A 114 6.23 3.45 -17.16
N LEU A 115 7.31 4.05 -16.66
CA LEU A 115 7.38 5.48 -16.39
C LEU A 115 8.37 6.17 -17.32
N LYS A 116 7.95 7.31 -17.86
CA LYS A 116 8.82 8.21 -18.60
C LYS A 116 9.70 9.01 -17.64
N PRO A 117 10.81 9.60 -18.12
CA PRO A 117 11.58 10.51 -17.29
C PRO A 117 10.72 11.63 -16.70
N GLY A 118 10.92 11.91 -15.43
CA GLY A 118 10.17 12.92 -14.70
C GLY A 118 10.11 12.61 -13.21
N ALA A 119 9.44 13.48 -12.48
CA ALA A 119 9.21 13.31 -11.05
C ALA A 119 7.81 12.77 -10.81
N TYR A 120 7.70 11.87 -9.85
CA TYR A 120 6.43 11.21 -9.51
C TYR A 120 6.25 11.11 -8.01
N ASN A 121 5.01 11.28 -7.56
CA ASN A 121 4.61 10.83 -6.24
C ASN A 121 4.14 9.39 -6.33
N VAL A 122 4.62 8.56 -5.43
CA VAL A 122 4.25 7.14 -5.34
C VAL A 122 3.48 6.90 -4.08
N VAL A 123 2.32 6.29 -4.22
CA VAL A 123 1.46 5.87 -3.12
C VAL A 123 1.09 4.41 -3.33
N VAL A 124 1.17 3.61 -2.28
CA VAL A 124 0.70 2.23 -2.31
C VAL A 124 -0.65 2.16 -1.61
N LEU A 125 -1.63 1.61 -2.31
CA LEU A 125 -2.95 1.37 -1.76
C LEU A 125 -3.07 -0.09 -1.36
N ILE A 126 -3.55 -0.33 -0.15
CA ILE A 126 -3.86 -1.66 0.35
C ILE A 126 -5.34 -1.71 0.66
N THR A 127 -6.03 -2.56 -0.05
CA THR A 127 -7.46 -2.79 0.14
C THR A 127 -7.69 -4.18 0.71
N PHE A 128 -8.89 -4.45 1.17
CA PHE A 128 -9.26 -5.76 1.66
C PHE A 128 -10.59 -6.18 1.04
N THR A 129 -10.62 -7.41 0.54
CA THR A 129 -11.83 -8.03 0.00
C THR A 129 -12.17 -9.23 0.87
N ASN A 130 -13.40 -9.30 1.36
CA ASN A 130 -13.82 -10.41 2.20
C ASN A 130 -14.00 -11.70 1.41
N ALA A 131 -14.26 -12.80 2.09
CA ALA A 131 -14.40 -14.10 1.46
C ALA A 131 -15.55 -14.18 0.44
N ALA A 132 -16.53 -13.31 0.54
CA ALA A 132 -17.65 -13.23 -0.40
C ALA A 132 -17.31 -12.38 -1.65
N GLY A 133 -16.12 -11.81 -1.71
CA GLY A 133 -15.70 -10.99 -2.85
C GLY A 133 -16.12 -9.53 -2.75
N ASN A 134 -16.60 -9.08 -1.61
CA ASN A 134 -17.03 -7.70 -1.40
C ASN A 134 -15.93 -6.89 -0.70
N PRO A 135 -15.90 -5.55 -0.89
CA PRO A 135 -14.98 -4.71 -0.14
C PRO A 135 -15.14 -4.94 1.36
N GLY A 136 -14.02 -5.13 2.03
CA GLY A 136 -14.00 -5.32 3.47
C GLY A 136 -13.97 -3.99 4.22
N PRO A 137 -13.90 -4.05 5.56
CA PRO A 137 -14.04 -2.86 6.38
C PRO A 137 -12.76 -2.04 6.54
N ILE A 138 -11.70 -2.36 5.83
CA ILE A 138 -10.41 -1.71 6.02
C ILE A 138 -9.73 -1.42 4.69
N ALA A 139 -9.12 -0.26 4.60
CA ALA A 139 -8.27 0.14 3.49
C ALA A 139 -7.21 1.09 4.01
N GLY A 140 -6.06 1.13 3.36
CA GLY A 140 -4.97 1.98 3.77
C GLY A 140 -4.13 2.45 2.60
N MET A 141 -3.45 3.57 2.81
CA MET A 141 -2.52 4.15 1.86
C MET A 141 -1.20 4.41 2.56
N SER A 142 -0.11 4.18 1.84
CA SER A 142 1.21 4.59 2.33
C SER A 142 1.35 6.11 2.28
N ASP A 143 2.33 6.64 3.01
CA ASP A 143 2.75 8.02 2.82
C ASP A 143 3.28 8.20 1.40
N GLU A 144 3.11 9.40 0.86
CA GLU A 144 3.64 9.73 -0.46
C GLU A 144 5.16 9.70 -0.46
N LYS A 145 5.73 9.15 -1.51
CA LYS A 145 7.16 9.19 -1.75
C LYS A 145 7.44 9.80 -3.10
N LEU A 146 8.37 10.73 -3.11
CA LEU A 146 8.85 11.34 -4.34
C LEU A 146 9.91 10.45 -4.97
N ILE A 147 9.72 10.12 -6.23
CA ILE A 147 10.78 9.46 -7.03
C ILE A 147 11.07 10.28 -8.27
N GLN A 148 12.28 10.16 -8.76
CA GLN A 148 12.71 10.78 -10.01
C GLN A 148 13.20 9.72 -10.97
N ILE A 149 12.64 9.73 -12.17
CA ILE A 149 13.11 8.90 -13.28
C ILE A 149 13.96 9.82 -14.16
N PHE A 150 15.23 9.53 -14.26
CA PHE A 150 16.15 10.33 -15.08
C PHE A 150 16.50 9.59 -16.37
N PRO A 151 16.77 10.34 -17.44
CA PRO A 151 17.11 9.74 -18.73
C PRO A 151 18.47 9.07 -18.78
#